data_32914b7629022a74d339ffe987a2ab18
#
_entry.id   32914b7629022a74d339ffe987a2ab18
#
_cell.length_a   1.000
_cell.length_b   1.000
_cell.length_c   1.000
_cell.angle_alpha   90.00
_cell.angle_beta   90.00
_cell.angle_gamma   90.00
#
_symmetry.space_group_name_H-M   'P 1'
#
loop_
_entity.id
_entity.type
_entity.pdbx_description
1 polymer ?
#
loop_
_entity_poly.entity_id
_entity_poly.type
_entity_poly.pdbx_seq_one_letter_code
_entity_poly.pdbx_strand_id
1 'polypeptide(L)'
;MSRGGRAYCCALYIMSVAAAGDALAQDMEPRAYSNTPVGVNFLIAGYAYSEGGVATDPTVPLTNANLHTRTAVLGYVRSLDVWGRSGKFDLIVPYSWVSGSAELAGLPLQREISGFGDPRLRFSVNFYGAPALSLKEFADYRQDIIVGASLQVSVPSGQYDVGNAVNIGTNRWFIKPELGFSKAWGSWIVELAAGATFFSDNKDFFGGQTRSQDPIYSVQGHLVYGFRSGVWVALDGTYFTGGRTTIDGVEGNDLQQNSRIGATVALPVDRHHSVKLYVSSGVSTRTGSDFNTIGIAWQYRWGGGL
;
A
#
# COMPACT_ATOMS: atom_id res chain seq x y z
N MET A 1 1.74 -29.19 36.85
CA MET A 1 1.28 -27.84 36.67
C MET A 1 2.14 -27.17 35.61
N SER A 2 1.48 -26.72 34.58
CA SER A 2 1.78 -25.69 33.60
C SER A 2 2.84 -25.99 32.53
N ARG A 3 2.57 -26.90 31.62
CA ARG A 3 3.16 -26.91 30.25
C ARG A 3 2.24 -26.25 29.19
N GLY A 4 1.01 -25.85 29.55
CA GLY A 4 0.03 -25.27 28.61
C GLY A 4 0.21 -23.79 28.29
N GLY A 5 0.85 -23.01 29.19
CA GLY A 5 0.95 -21.56 29.02
C GLY A 5 1.94 -21.07 27.94
N ARG A 6 2.98 -21.87 27.63
CA ARG A 6 3.98 -21.48 26.62
C ARG A 6 3.54 -21.71 25.16
N ALA A 7 2.69 -22.70 24.93
CA ALA A 7 2.18 -22.99 23.59
C ALA A 7 1.18 -21.91 23.11
N TYR A 8 0.38 -21.35 24.02
CA TYR A 8 -0.55 -20.26 23.69
C TYR A 8 0.15 -18.94 23.35
N CYS A 9 1.30 -18.63 23.99
CA CYS A 9 2.09 -17.46 23.65
C CYS A 9 2.66 -17.52 22.23
N CYS A 10 3.23 -18.65 21.81
CA CYS A 10 3.84 -18.77 20.49
C CYS A 10 2.85 -18.61 19.33
N ALA A 11 1.62 -19.01 19.50
CA ALA A 11 0.63 -19.03 18.43
C ALA A 11 -0.14 -17.71 18.24
N LEU A 12 -0.36 -16.94 19.30
CA LEU A 12 -0.81 -15.56 19.19
C LEU A 12 0.21 -14.66 18.47
N TYR A 13 1.47 -15.06 18.47
CA TYR A 13 2.60 -14.41 17.85
C TYR A 13 2.48 -14.19 16.34
N ILE A 14 1.75 -15.03 15.65
CA ILE A 14 1.83 -15.16 14.18
C ILE A 14 0.71 -14.47 13.46
N MET A 15 -0.45 -14.31 14.08
CA MET A 15 -1.51 -13.50 13.48
C MET A 15 -1.12 -12.02 13.31
N SER A 16 -0.09 -11.54 14.04
CA SER A 16 0.37 -10.14 13.95
C SER A 16 1.20 -9.82 12.73
N VAL A 17 1.87 -10.80 12.14
CA VAL A 17 2.80 -10.61 11.02
C VAL A 17 2.04 -10.28 9.74
N ALA A 18 0.87 -10.86 9.55
CA ALA A 18 0.16 -10.82 8.28
C ALA A 18 -0.68 -9.57 8.04
N ALA A 19 -1.25 -8.95 9.08
CA ALA A 19 -2.28 -7.94 8.87
C ALA A 19 -1.75 -6.51 8.65
N ALA A 20 -0.59 -6.16 9.20
CA ALA A 20 -0.12 -4.79 9.21
C ALA A 20 1.09 -4.51 8.29
N GLY A 21 1.94 -5.53 8.03
CA GLY A 21 3.14 -5.36 7.19
C GLY A 21 2.88 -5.45 5.70
N ASP A 22 1.92 -6.25 5.29
CA ASP A 22 1.72 -6.64 3.89
C ASP A 22 0.99 -5.59 3.04
N ALA A 23 0.16 -4.75 3.66
CA ALA A 23 -0.56 -3.71 2.93
C ALA A 23 0.36 -2.65 2.27
N LEU A 24 1.60 -2.54 2.74
CA LEU A 24 2.52 -1.45 2.36
C LEU A 24 3.32 -1.73 1.09
N ALA A 25 3.62 -3.00 0.80
CA ALA A 25 4.35 -3.41 -0.41
C ALA A 25 3.40 -3.77 -1.57
N GLN A 26 2.09 -3.82 -1.32
CA GLN A 26 1.07 -4.34 -2.22
C GLN A 26 0.28 -3.25 -2.96
N ASP A 27 0.49 -1.97 -2.62
CA ASP A 27 -0.21 -0.86 -3.26
C ASP A 27 0.20 -0.76 -4.75
N MET A 28 -0.75 -0.98 -5.65
CA MET A 28 -0.60 -0.76 -7.08
C MET A 28 -1.17 0.60 -7.43
N GLU A 29 -0.30 1.53 -7.84
CA GLU A 29 -0.68 2.91 -8.12
C GLU A 29 -0.35 3.30 -9.57
N PRO A 30 -1.15 2.89 -10.56
CA PRO A 30 -0.96 3.34 -11.93
C PRO A 30 -1.07 4.86 -12.00
N ARG A 31 -0.22 5.49 -12.82
CA ARG A 31 -0.11 6.93 -13.06
C ARG A 31 0.41 7.73 -11.86
N ALA A 32 1.11 7.10 -10.90
CA ALA A 32 1.71 7.80 -9.76
C ALA A 32 2.65 8.94 -10.19
N TYR A 33 3.42 8.73 -11.24
CA TYR A 33 4.38 9.71 -11.79
C TYR A 33 3.83 10.55 -12.95
N SER A 34 2.54 10.46 -13.28
CA SER A 34 1.94 11.29 -14.32
C SER A 34 2.08 12.77 -14.00
N ASN A 35 2.42 13.58 -15.02
CA ASN A 35 2.47 15.03 -14.86
C ASN A 35 1.08 15.60 -14.54
N THR A 36 1.02 16.67 -13.76
CA THR A 36 -0.20 17.31 -13.29
C THR A 36 0.05 18.83 -13.24
N PRO A 37 -0.92 19.69 -13.68
CA PRO A 37 -0.79 21.12 -13.54
C PRO A 37 -0.49 21.55 -12.10
N VAL A 38 0.37 22.54 -11.93
CA VAL A 38 0.78 23.04 -10.61
C VAL A 38 -0.38 23.69 -9.88
N GLY A 39 -0.44 23.50 -8.54
CA GLY A 39 -1.43 24.13 -7.67
C GLY A 39 -2.79 23.42 -7.67
N VAL A 40 -2.94 22.28 -8.35
CA VAL A 40 -4.14 21.46 -8.27
C VAL A 40 -4.11 20.67 -6.97
N ASN A 41 -5.23 20.66 -6.27
CA ASN A 41 -5.47 19.88 -5.06
C ASN A 41 -6.45 18.77 -5.38
N PHE A 42 -6.31 17.65 -4.69
CA PHE A 42 -7.20 16.51 -4.80
C PHE A 42 -7.60 16.04 -3.39
N LEU A 43 -8.89 15.85 -3.19
CA LEU A 43 -9.46 15.12 -2.07
C LEU A 43 -9.90 13.75 -2.58
N ILE A 44 -9.52 12.70 -1.89
CA ILE A 44 -9.81 11.31 -2.27
C ILE A 44 -10.56 10.65 -1.11
N ALA A 45 -11.70 10.06 -1.41
CA ALA A 45 -12.41 9.19 -0.49
C ALA A 45 -12.50 7.79 -1.13
N GLY A 46 -11.89 6.81 -0.51
CA GLY A 46 -11.80 5.45 -1.00
C GLY A 46 -12.42 4.43 -0.03
N TYR A 47 -12.84 3.32 -0.58
CA TYR A 47 -13.25 2.14 0.18
C TYR A 47 -12.79 0.89 -0.55
N ALA A 48 -12.19 -0.03 0.20
CA ALA A 48 -11.74 -1.32 -0.30
C ALA A 48 -12.25 -2.45 0.59
N TYR A 49 -12.57 -3.56 -0.04
CA TYR A 49 -12.81 -4.84 0.61
C TYR A 49 -11.73 -5.81 0.16
N SER A 50 -11.08 -6.47 1.11
CA SER A 50 -10.06 -7.48 0.86
C SER A 50 -10.38 -8.73 1.66
N GLU A 51 -10.24 -9.89 1.00
CA GLU A 51 -10.40 -11.19 1.65
C GLU A 51 -9.35 -12.17 1.14
N GLY A 52 -8.93 -13.08 1.98
CA GLY A 52 -8.02 -14.16 1.57
C GLY A 52 -7.31 -14.84 2.72
N GLY A 53 -6.57 -15.86 2.33
CA GLY A 53 -5.72 -16.63 3.22
C GLY A 53 -4.49 -15.84 3.67
N VAL A 54 -3.94 -16.29 4.78
CA VAL A 54 -2.66 -15.83 5.30
C VAL A 54 -1.71 -17.02 5.35
N ALA A 55 -0.68 -16.99 4.50
CA ALA A 55 0.42 -17.93 4.54
C ALA A 55 1.34 -17.58 5.71
N THR A 56 1.35 -18.42 6.73
CA THR A 56 2.14 -18.23 7.95
C THR A 56 3.48 -18.98 7.87
N ASP A 57 4.38 -18.71 8.81
CA ASP A 57 5.59 -19.49 9.00
C ASP A 57 5.22 -20.97 9.23
N PRO A 58 5.77 -21.92 8.44
CA PRO A 58 5.44 -23.35 8.56
C PRO A 58 5.73 -23.98 9.93
N THR A 59 6.57 -23.34 10.75
CA THR A 59 6.91 -23.83 12.09
C THR A 59 5.80 -23.58 13.11
N VAL A 60 4.78 -22.81 12.73
CA VAL A 60 3.69 -22.43 13.59
C VAL A 60 2.47 -23.28 13.31
N PRO A 61 1.85 -23.85 14.36
CA PRO A 61 0.66 -24.70 14.24
C PRO A 61 -0.62 -23.88 14.03
N LEU A 62 -0.55 -22.90 13.10
CA LEU A 62 -1.69 -22.10 12.68
C LEU A 62 -2.13 -22.55 11.28
N THR A 63 -3.36 -22.99 11.17
CA THR A 63 -3.95 -23.47 9.92
C THR A 63 -5.25 -22.69 9.61
N ASN A 64 -5.67 -22.73 8.35
CA ASN A 64 -6.95 -22.16 7.90
C ASN A 64 -7.10 -20.65 8.26
N ALA A 65 -5.97 -19.90 8.30
CA ALA A 65 -6.00 -18.48 8.58
C ALA A 65 -6.63 -17.72 7.42
N ASN A 66 -7.73 -17.02 7.69
CA ASN A 66 -8.46 -16.19 6.74
C ASN A 66 -8.76 -14.84 7.36
N LEU A 67 -8.55 -13.79 6.59
CA LEU A 67 -8.83 -12.41 6.98
C LEU A 67 -9.79 -11.75 6.01
N HIS A 68 -10.70 -10.97 6.56
CA HIS A 68 -11.57 -10.05 5.85
C HIS A 68 -11.28 -8.64 6.34
N THR A 69 -10.90 -7.77 5.43
CA THR A 69 -10.57 -6.37 5.75
C THR A 69 -11.44 -5.43 4.94
N ARG A 70 -12.06 -4.47 5.60
CA ARG A 70 -12.72 -3.32 4.99
C ARG A 70 -11.91 -2.11 5.36
N THR A 71 -11.51 -1.30 4.36
CA THR A 71 -10.70 -0.11 4.62
C THR A 71 -11.34 1.10 3.96
N ALA A 72 -11.68 2.09 4.75
CA ALA A 72 -11.98 3.43 4.26
C ALA A 72 -10.68 4.26 4.24
N VAL A 73 -10.50 5.07 3.20
CA VAL A 73 -9.31 5.88 3.02
C VAL A 73 -9.72 7.32 2.76
N LEU A 74 -9.13 8.25 3.49
CA LEU A 74 -9.17 9.67 3.17
C LEU A 74 -7.78 10.10 2.72
N GLY A 75 -7.70 10.69 1.52
CA GLY A 75 -6.45 11.16 0.93
C GLY A 75 -6.52 12.62 0.54
N TYR A 76 -5.41 13.32 0.70
CA TYR A 76 -5.18 14.65 0.16
C TYR A 76 -3.91 14.66 -0.67
N VAL A 77 -3.99 15.21 -1.89
CA VAL A 77 -2.83 15.34 -2.77
C VAL A 77 -2.76 16.77 -3.28
N ARG A 78 -1.56 17.32 -3.34
CA ARG A 78 -1.30 18.63 -3.93
C ARG A 78 -0.17 18.54 -4.94
N SER A 79 -0.40 19.06 -6.15
CA SER A 79 0.64 19.24 -7.15
C SER A 79 1.46 20.50 -6.88
N LEU A 80 2.76 20.38 -7.03
CA LEU A 80 3.75 21.39 -6.65
C LEU A 80 4.67 21.71 -7.84
N ASP A 81 5.20 22.93 -7.84
CA ASP A 81 6.41 23.26 -8.58
C ASP A 81 7.62 23.02 -7.67
N VAL A 82 8.49 22.11 -8.07
CA VAL A 82 9.74 21.80 -7.40
C VAL A 82 10.88 22.14 -8.35
N TRP A 83 11.38 23.38 -8.26
CA TRP A 83 12.45 23.92 -9.13
C TRP A 83 12.19 23.74 -10.63
N GLY A 84 10.98 24.07 -11.07
CA GLY A 84 10.54 23.95 -12.46
C GLY A 84 10.16 22.53 -12.88
N ARG A 85 10.05 21.59 -11.94
CA ARG A 85 9.64 20.22 -12.16
C ARG A 85 8.33 19.90 -11.44
N SER A 86 7.51 19.05 -12.04
CA SER A 86 6.27 18.59 -11.42
C SER A 86 6.59 17.73 -10.21
N GLY A 87 6.05 18.12 -9.06
CA GLY A 87 6.10 17.37 -7.82
C GLY A 87 4.70 17.18 -7.24
N LYS A 88 4.58 16.29 -6.26
CA LYS A 88 3.34 16.07 -5.50
C LYS A 88 3.67 15.83 -4.04
N PHE A 89 2.76 16.26 -3.18
CA PHE A 89 2.70 15.90 -1.79
C PHE A 89 1.38 15.18 -1.53
N ASP A 90 1.44 14.01 -0.93
CA ASP A 90 0.29 13.17 -0.63
C ASP A 90 0.22 12.92 0.87
N LEU A 91 -1.00 12.95 1.44
CA LEU A 91 -1.33 12.50 2.79
C LEU A 91 -2.46 11.49 2.67
N ILE A 92 -2.31 10.33 3.28
CA ILE A 92 -3.30 9.24 3.27
C ILE A 92 -3.56 8.82 4.70
N VAL A 93 -4.83 8.76 5.10
CA VAL A 93 -5.29 8.31 6.42
C VAL A 93 -6.26 7.13 6.22
N PRO A 94 -5.87 5.90 6.56
CA PRO A 94 -6.75 4.74 6.49
C PRO A 94 -7.51 4.53 7.81
N TYR A 95 -8.73 4.00 7.70
CA TYR A 95 -9.48 3.41 8.80
C TYR A 95 -9.93 2.01 8.38
N SER A 96 -9.62 0.99 9.19
CA SER A 96 -9.86 -0.40 8.83
C SER A 96 -10.74 -1.11 9.84
N TRP A 97 -11.57 -2.01 9.33
CA TRP A 97 -12.28 -3.05 10.06
C TRP A 97 -11.71 -4.37 9.61
N VAL A 98 -11.12 -5.12 10.53
CA VAL A 98 -10.49 -6.41 10.27
C VAL A 98 -11.21 -7.47 11.08
N SER A 99 -11.67 -8.52 10.41
CA SER A 99 -12.17 -9.74 11.03
C SER A 99 -11.36 -10.92 10.52
N GLY A 100 -11.01 -11.84 11.40
CA GLY A 100 -10.20 -13.01 11.03
C GLY A 100 -10.57 -14.24 11.82
N SER A 101 -10.37 -15.40 11.18
CA SER A 101 -10.48 -16.70 11.78
C SER A 101 -9.26 -17.57 11.45
N ALA A 102 -8.89 -18.43 12.34
CA ALA A 102 -7.82 -19.40 12.16
C ALA A 102 -8.03 -20.59 13.09
N GLU A 103 -7.29 -21.66 12.91
CA GLU A 103 -7.18 -22.75 13.85
C GLU A 103 -5.78 -22.80 14.45
N LEU A 104 -5.70 -22.80 15.77
CA LEU A 104 -4.46 -22.94 16.51
C LEU A 104 -4.40 -24.30 17.18
N ALA A 105 -3.49 -25.17 16.74
CA ALA A 105 -3.40 -26.54 17.21
C ALA A 105 -4.77 -27.25 17.23
N GLY A 106 -5.61 -27.01 16.21
CA GLY A 106 -6.95 -27.56 16.08
C GLY A 106 -8.05 -26.83 16.86
N LEU A 107 -7.74 -25.75 17.58
CA LEU A 107 -8.72 -24.95 18.31
C LEU A 107 -9.10 -23.69 17.49
N PRO A 108 -10.40 -23.36 17.34
CA PRO A 108 -10.82 -22.20 16.60
C PRO A 108 -10.42 -20.90 17.31
N LEU A 109 -9.90 -19.95 16.54
CA LEU A 109 -9.54 -18.61 16.97
C LEU A 109 -10.26 -17.59 16.10
N GLN A 110 -10.89 -16.59 16.70
CA GLN A 110 -11.54 -15.47 15.99
C GLN A 110 -11.06 -14.14 16.54
N ARG A 111 -10.94 -13.15 15.68
CA ARG A 111 -10.54 -11.79 16.04
C ARG A 111 -11.33 -10.77 15.23
N GLU A 112 -11.85 -9.73 15.92
CA GLU A 112 -12.42 -8.55 15.30
C GLU A 112 -11.78 -7.31 15.92
N ILE A 113 -11.28 -6.40 15.07
CA ILE A 113 -10.68 -5.13 15.47
C ILE A 113 -11.04 -4.06 14.45
N SER A 114 -11.12 -2.81 14.90
CA SER A 114 -11.28 -1.66 14.00
C SER A 114 -10.57 -0.44 14.53
N GLY A 115 -10.11 0.44 13.65
CA GLY A 115 -9.47 1.68 14.06
C GLY A 115 -8.73 2.37 12.92
N PHE A 116 -8.12 3.50 13.26
CA PHE A 116 -7.22 4.21 12.37
C PHE A 116 -5.92 3.42 12.20
N GLY A 117 -5.50 3.27 10.94
CA GLY A 117 -4.15 2.81 10.61
C GLY A 117 -3.15 3.95 10.67
N ASP A 118 -1.89 3.63 10.40
CA ASP A 118 -0.82 4.62 10.38
C ASP A 118 -0.98 5.55 9.17
N PRO A 119 -1.03 6.88 9.35
CA PRO A 119 -1.03 7.83 8.27
C PRO A 119 0.24 7.73 7.44
N ARG A 120 0.12 7.97 6.13
CA ARG A 120 1.24 7.96 5.18
C ARG A 120 1.38 9.31 4.52
N LEU A 121 2.61 9.78 4.47
CA LEU A 121 3.03 10.98 3.77
C LEU A 121 3.91 10.56 2.61
N ARG A 122 3.69 11.09 1.41
CA ARG A 122 4.57 10.87 0.27
C ARG A 122 4.91 12.21 -0.39
N PHE A 123 6.18 12.37 -0.69
CA PHE A 123 6.67 13.46 -1.52
C PHE A 123 7.30 12.86 -2.78
N SER A 124 6.91 13.35 -3.95
CA SER A 124 7.42 12.88 -5.23
C SER A 124 7.85 14.04 -6.13
N VAL A 125 8.88 13.81 -6.94
CA VAL A 125 9.37 14.76 -7.94
C VAL A 125 9.70 14.02 -9.22
N ASN A 126 9.18 14.53 -10.34
CA ASN A 126 9.54 14.08 -11.67
C ASN A 126 10.72 14.91 -12.19
N PHE A 127 11.93 14.42 -12.02
CA PHE A 127 13.14 15.17 -12.37
C PHE A 127 13.45 15.18 -13.88
N TYR A 128 12.78 14.32 -14.67
CA TYR A 128 12.89 14.31 -16.13
C TYR A 128 11.51 14.17 -16.79
N GLY A 129 11.31 14.89 -17.89
CA GLY A 129 10.15 14.74 -18.79
C GLY A 129 8.84 15.36 -18.34
N ALA A 130 8.74 15.87 -17.11
CA ALA A 130 7.54 16.48 -16.56
C ALA A 130 7.84 17.87 -15.98
N PRO A 131 7.81 18.92 -16.80
CA PRO A 131 7.96 20.30 -16.32
C PRO A 131 6.78 20.71 -15.44
N ALA A 132 7.02 21.64 -14.50
CA ALA A 132 5.99 22.32 -13.75
C ALA A 132 5.24 23.28 -14.66
N LEU A 133 3.98 23.00 -14.93
CA LEU A 133 3.15 23.73 -15.89
C LEU A 133 1.89 24.27 -15.22
N SER A 134 1.49 25.48 -15.60
CA SER A 134 0.13 25.98 -15.34
C SER A 134 -0.90 25.15 -16.11
N LEU A 135 -2.18 25.25 -15.72
CA LEU A 135 -3.26 24.54 -16.44
C LEU A 135 -3.32 24.91 -17.92
N LYS A 136 -3.02 26.18 -18.27
CA LYS A 136 -3.01 26.65 -19.64
C LYS A 136 -1.88 26.02 -20.46
N GLU A 137 -0.67 25.97 -19.92
CA GLU A 137 0.49 25.36 -20.57
C GLU A 137 0.34 23.83 -20.66
N PHE A 138 -0.32 23.22 -19.69
CA PHE A 138 -0.56 21.79 -19.64
C PHE A 138 -1.47 21.28 -20.78
N ALA A 139 -2.32 22.16 -21.36
CA ALA A 139 -3.17 21.80 -22.49
C ALA A 139 -2.36 21.36 -23.73
N ASP A 140 -1.18 21.93 -23.92
CA ASP A 140 -0.28 21.62 -25.03
C ASP A 140 0.78 20.56 -24.69
N TYR A 141 0.88 20.18 -23.42
CA TYR A 141 1.83 19.17 -22.96
C TYR A 141 1.50 17.80 -23.54
N ARG A 142 2.51 17.13 -24.04
CA ARG A 142 2.45 15.73 -24.48
C ARG A 142 3.52 14.93 -23.74
N GLN A 143 3.05 13.96 -22.99
CA GLN A 143 3.96 13.06 -22.28
C GLN A 143 4.76 12.22 -23.29
N ASP A 144 6.05 12.14 -23.07
CA ASP A 144 6.95 11.17 -23.68
C ASP A 144 7.53 10.25 -22.60
N ILE A 145 8.73 10.52 -22.14
CA ILE A 145 9.36 9.82 -21.02
C ILE A 145 9.26 10.70 -19.77
N ILE A 146 8.88 10.09 -18.65
CA ILE A 146 8.99 10.69 -17.33
C ILE A 146 9.86 9.80 -16.46
N VAL A 147 10.79 10.40 -15.71
CA VAL A 147 11.53 9.73 -14.64
C VAL A 147 11.35 10.56 -13.38
N GLY A 148 10.96 9.88 -12.31
CA GLY A 148 10.71 10.52 -11.03
C GLY A 148 11.19 9.68 -9.86
N ALA A 149 11.21 10.30 -8.70
CA ALA A 149 11.48 9.64 -7.44
C ALA A 149 10.44 10.06 -6.40
N SER A 150 10.20 9.19 -5.46
CA SER A 150 9.36 9.50 -4.29
C SER A 150 9.97 8.98 -3.00
N LEU A 151 9.59 9.61 -1.91
CA LEU A 151 9.85 9.16 -0.56
C LEU A 151 8.51 9.10 0.18
N GLN A 152 8.13 7.90 0.62
CA GLN A 152 6.96 7.70 1.44
C GLN A 152 7.40 7.40 2.88
N VAL A 153 6.68 7.96 3.84
CA VAL A 153 6.91 7.77 5.28
C VAL A 153 5.58 7.40 5.93
N SER A 154 5.56 6.36 6.76
CA SER A 154 4.43 6.05 7.64
C SER A 154 4.71 6.53 9.05
N VAL A 155 3.72 7.18 9.66
CA VAL A 155 3.80 7.69 11.03
C VAL A 155 3.09 6.71 11.96
N PRO A 156 3.75 6.15 13.00
CA PRO A 156 3.16 5.16 13.91
C PRO A 156 2.18 5.80 14.90
N SER A 157 1.06 6.29 14.38
CA SER A 157 0.00 6.91 15.19
C SER A 157 -1.35 6.20 15.06
N GLY A 158 -1.38 5.08 14.36
CA GLY A 158 -2.55 4.21 14.25
C GLY A 158 -2.89 3.52 15.56
N GLN A 159 -4.07 2.90 15.60
CA GLN A 159 -4.53 2.18 16.78
C GLN A 159 -3.66 0.95 17.05
N TYR A 160 -3.01 0.96 18.20
CA TYR A 160 -2.10 -0.09 18.64
C TYR A 160 -2.33 -0.45 20.11
N ASP A 161 -2.32 -1.72 20.43
CA ASP A 161 -2.41 -2.27 21.78
C ASP A 161 -1.33 -3.35 21.95
N VAL A 162 -0.40 -3.12 22.87
CA VAL A 162 0.74 -4.00 23.15
C VAL A 162 0.30 -5.40 23.65
N GLY A 163 -0.88 -5.50 24.23
CA GLY A 163 -1.47 -6.78 24.66
C GLY A 163 -1.98 -7.64 23.50
N ASN A 164 -2.06 -7.09 22.29
CA ASN A 164 -2.60 -7.77 21.12
C ASN A 164 -1.53 -8.07 20.09
N ALA A 165 -1.54 -9.28 19.58
CA ALA A 165 -0.65 -9.68 18.49
C ALA A 165 -1.07 -9.10 17.12
N VAL A 166 -2.38 -8.88 16.91
CA VAL A 166 -2.94 -8.26 15.70
C VAL A 166 -3.44 -6.86 16.02
N ASN A 167 -2.92 -5.87 15.34
CA ASN A 167 -3.23 -4.46 15.48
C ASN A 167 -3.51 -3.82 14.12
N ILE A 168 -4.18 -2.67 14.11
CA ILE A 168 -4.39 -1.86 12.90
C ILE A 168 -3.17 -1.00 12.61
N GLY A 169 -2.62 -0.32 13.62
CA GLY A 169 -1.35 0.40 13.53
C GLY A 169 -0.16 -0.53 13.72
N THR A 170 1.00 -0.13 13.22
CA THR A 170 2.22 -0.97 13.24
C THR A 170 3.14 -0.65 14.41
N ASN A 171 2.92 0.48 15.11
CA ASN A 171 3.76 1.01 16.18
C ASN A 171 5.25 1.14 15.78
N ARG A 172 5.51 1.41 14.51
CA ARG A 172 6.86 1.65 13.96
C ARG A 172 6.80 2.54 12.73
N TRP A 173 7.87 3.26 12.50
CA TRP A 173 8.06 4.02 11.28
C TRP A 173 8.39 3.08 10.12
N PHE A 174 7.99 3.45 8.91
CA PHE A 174 8.66 2.98 7.72
C PHE A 174 9.01 4.15 6.80
N ILE A 175 10.05 3.94 6.01
CA ILE A 175 10.47 4.86 4.96
C ILE A 175 10.63 4.05 3.68
N LYS A 176 9.98 4.49 2.58
CA LYS A 176 10.05 3.83 1.27
C LYS A 176 10.52 4.82 0.22
N PRO A 177 11.82 4.89 -0.12
CA PRO A 177 12.28 5.48 -1.36
C PRO A 177 11.84 4.61 -2.56
N GLU A 178 11.45 5.28 -3.66
CA GLU A 178 11.01 4.63 -4.89
C GLU A 178 11.47 5.45 -6.10
N LEU A 179 11.88 4.78 -7.17
CA LEU A 179 12.16 5.35 -8.48
C LEU A 179 11.09 4.89 -9.47
N GLY A 180 10.58 5.82 -10.26
CA GLY A 180 9.56 5.57 -11.26
C GLY A 180 9.98 6.00 -12.66
N PHE A 181 9.55 5.21 -13.62
CA PHE A 181 9.73 5.45 -15.05
C PHE A 181 8.37 5.32 -15.74
N SER A 182 8.06 6.22 -16.65
CA SER A 182 6.83 6.18 -17.45
C SER A 182 7.15 6.58 -18.89
N LYS A 183 6.63 5.82 -19.86
CA LYS A 183 6.77 6.11 -21.30
C LYS A 183 5.41 6.05 -21.97
N ALA A 184 5.06 7.12 -22.70
CA ALA A 184 3.83 7.18 -23.49
C ALA A 184 4.09 6.88 -24.98
N TRP A 185 3.15 6.15 -25.61
CA TRP A 185 3.06 5.91 -27.05
C TRP A 185 1.60 6.09 -27.50
N GLY A 186 1.27 7.28 -27.91
CA GLY A 186 -0.11 7.63 -28.26
C GLY A 186 -1.05 7.47 -27.07
N SER A 187 -1.98 6.54 -27.14
CA SER A 187 -2.92 6.22 -26.05
C SER A 187 -2.37 5.26 -25.00
N TRP A 188 -1.25 4.62 -25.24
CA TRP A 188 -0.64 3.66 -24.33
C TRP A 188 0.42 4.33 -23.45
N ILE A 189 0.48 3.92 -22.20
CA ILE A 189 1.55 4.30 -21.27
C ILE A 189 2.02 3.03 -20.58
N VAL A 190 3.35 2.83 -20.57
CA VAL A 190 4.00 1.79 -19.76
C VAL A 190 4.69 2.48 -18.60
N GLU A 191 4.46 1.98 -17.40
CA GLU A 191 5.07 2.50 -16.18
C GLU A 191 5.78 1.36 -15.44
N LEU A 192 6.93 1.67 -14.85
CA LEU A 192 7.71 0.80 -13.99
C LEU A 192 8.13 1.59 -12.76
N ALA A 193 8.04 0.99 -11.59
CA ALA A 193 8.59 1.57 -10.38
C ALA A 193 9.31 0.51 -9.56
N ALA A 194 10.38 0.90 -8.89
CA ALA A 194 11.16 0.06 -8.00
C ALA A 194 11.44 0.79 -6.69
N GLY A 195 11.21 0.14 -5.57
CA GLY A 195 11.37 0.73 -4.24
C GLY A 195 11.91 -0.26 -3.21
N ALA A 196 12.34 0.31 -2.09
CA ALA A 196 12.74 -0.45 -0.91
C ALA A 196 12.08 0.16 0.33
N THR A 197 11.44 -0.68 1.13
CA THR A 197 10.81 -0.25 2.39
C THR A 197 11.69 -0.65 3.56
N PHE A 198 12.09 0.32 4.36
CA PHE A 198 12.89 0.16 5.59
C PHE A 198 12.00 0.44 6.79
N PHE A 199 12.19 -0.32 7.85
CA PHE A 199 11.38 -0.25 9.06
C PHE A 199 12.22 0.12 10.26
N SER A 200 11.67 0.90 11.20
CA SER A 200 12.22 0.98 12.55
C SER A 200 11.75 -0.23 13.37
N ASP A 201 12.42 -0.50 14.47
CA ASP A 201 11.96 -1.52 15.42
C ASP A 201 10.65 -1.10 16.08
N ASN A 202 9.80 -2.09 16.37
CA ASN A 202 8.72 -1.97 17.32
C ASN A 202 9.17 -2.57 18.65
N LYS A 203 9.44 -1.70 19.64
CA LYS A 203 9.97 -2.10 20.96
C LYS A 203 8.90 -2.53 21.95
N ASP A 204 7.64 -2.34 21.60
CA ASP A 204 6.48 -2.70 22.41
C ASP A 204 5.59 -3.72 21.67
N PHE A 205 6.23 -4.65 20.96
CA PHE A 205 5.51 -5.68 20.24
C PHE A 205 4.99 -6.74 21.23
N PHE A 206 3.77 -7.16 21.08
CA PHE A 206 3.03 -8.19 21.81
C PHE A 206 3.69 -8.67 23.12
N GLY A 207 3.25 -8.11 24.25
CA GLY A 207 3.82 -8.43 25.56
C GLY A 207 5.15 -7.73 25.87
N GLY A 208 5.50 -6.65 25.15
CA GLY A 208 6.69 -5.82 25.40
C GLY A 208 7.96 -6.34 24.73
N GLN A 209 7.84 -7.18 23.71
CA GLN A 209 8.99 -7.68 22.94
C GLN A 209 9.45 -6.66 21.90
N THR A 210 10.66 -6.82 21.41
CA THR A 210 11.19 -6.04 20.30
C THR A 210 11.06 -6.82 18.99
N ARG A 211 10.35 -6.22 18.01
CA ARG A 211 10.26 -6.75 16.66
C ARG A 211 11.01 -5.84 15.69
N SER A 212 12.01 -6.38 15.00
CA SER A 212 12.66 -5.79 13.83
C SER A 212 12.20 -6.48 12.55
N GLN A 213 12.42 -5.84 11.40
CA GLN A 213 12.09 -6.43 10.09
C GLN A 213 13.12 -5.99 9.05
N ASP A 214 13.59 -6.93 8.27
CA ASP A 214 14.45 -6.68 7.12
C ASP A 214 13.74 -5.82 6.07
N PRO A 215 14.49 -5.10 5.22
CA PRO A 215 13.90 -4.35 4.13
C PRO A 215 13.06 -5.21 3.19
N ILE A 216 11.98 -4.63 2.65
CA ILE A 216 11.19 -5.21 1.56
C ILE A 216 11.53 -4.48 0.27
N TYR A 217 11.96 -5.21 -0.75
CA TYR A 217 12.19 -4.70 -2.09
C TYR A 217 10.98 -4.97 -2.96
N SER A 218 10.55 -4.00 -3.73
CA SER A 218 9.38 -4.10 -4.61
C SER A 218 9.65 -3.57 -6.01
N VAL A 219 9.03 -4.21 -6.98
CA VAL A 219 8.94 -3.73 -8.36
C VAL A 219 7.48 -3.80 -8.78
N GLN A 220 6.98 -2.74 -9.40
CA GLN A 220 5.65 -2.69 -9.96
C GLN A 220 5.67 -2.22 -11.40
N GLY A 221 4.74 -2.73 -12.20
CA GLY A 221 4.57 -2.37 -13.60
C GLY A 221 3.11 -2.15 -13.94
N HIS A 222 2.86 -1.18 -14.81
CA HIS A 222 1.50 -0.83 -15.26
C HIS A 222 1.47 -0.65 -16.77
N LEU A 223 0.45 -1.21 -17.40
CA LEU A 223 0.13 -0.96 -18.80
C LEU A 223 -1.20 -0.20 -18.83
N VAL A 224 -1.12 1.08 -19.16
CA VAL A 224 -2.27 2.00 -19.15
C VAL A 224 -2.72 2.31 -20.56
N TYR A 225 -4.03 2.33 -20.80
CA TYR A 225 -4.64 2.80 -22.04
C TYR A 225 -5.60 3.94 -21.74
N GLY A 226 -5.37 5.09 -22.39
CA GLY A 226 -6.19 6.30 -22.26
C GLY A 226 -7.14 6.47 -23.46
N PHE A 227 -8.43 6.54 -23.18
CA PHE A 227 -9.44 6.84 -24.19
C PHE A 227 -9.59 8.35 -24.43
N ARG A 228 -10.09 8.74 -25.60
CA ARG A 228 -10.34 10.16 -25.94
C ARG A 228 -11.37 10.82 -25.02
N SER A 229 -12.24 10.04 -24.39
CA SER A 229 -13.23 10.51 -23.41
C SER A 229 -12.61 10.93 -22.07
N GLY A 230 -11.30 10.71 -21.87
CA GLY A 230 -10.61 10.89 -20.58
C GLY A 230 -10.70 9.68 -19.65
N VAL A 231 -11.50 8.68 -19.98
CA VAL A 231 -11.47 7.37 -19.32
C VAL A 231 -10.10 6.72 -19.55
N TRP A 232 -9.56 6.05 -18.54
CA TRP A 232 -8.39 5.21 -18.73
C TRP A 232 -8.54 3.89 -17.97
N VAL A 233 -7.86 2.88 -18.48
CA VAL A 233 -7.78 1.55 -17.86
C VAL A 233 -6.32 1.18 -17.67
N ALA A 234 -6.03 0.35 -16.69
CA ALA A 234 -4.69 -0.20 -16.48
C ALA A 234 -4.75 -1.69 -16.14
N LEU A 235 -3.71 -2.40 -16.58
CA LEU A 235 -3.33 -3.71 -16.05
C LEU A 235 -2.11 -3.50 -15.19
N ASP A 236 -2.13 -4.08 -14.00
CA ASP A 236 -1.19 -3.81 -12.94
C ASP A 236 -0.51 -5.12 -12.50
N GLY A 237 0.77 -5.07 -12.21
CA GLY A 237 1.51 -6.18 -11.64
C GLY A 237 2.52 -5.69 -10.62
N THR A 238 2.70 -6.44 -9.53
CA THR A 238 3.75 -6.17 -8.54
C THR A 238 4.40 -7.45 -8.08
N TYR A 239 5.68 -7.35 -7.79
CA TYR A 239 6.48 -8.38 -7.12
C TYR A 239 7.23 -7.73 -5.97
N PHE A 240 7.27 -8.39 -4.83
CA PHE A 240 8.03 -7.94 -3.68
C PHE A 240 8.68 -9.10 -2.94
N THR A 241 9.85 -8.82 -2.34
CA THR A 241 10.63 -9.81 -1.60
C THR A 241 11.40 -9.18 -0.46
N GLY A 242 11.66 -9.94 0.60
CA GLY A 242 12.34 -9.47 1.81
C GLY A 242 11.44 -9.56 3.04
N GLY A 243 11.62 -8.65 3.99
CA GLY A 243 10.73 -8.44 5.12
C GLY A 243 10.73 -9.55 6.16
N ARG A 244 11.79 -10.36 6.25
CA ARG A 244 11.94 -11.33 7.34
C ARG A 244 11.93 -10.60 8.68
N THR A 245 11.25 -11.18 9.68
CA THR A 245 11.18 -10.57 11.00
C THR A 245 12.09 -11.25 12.01
N THR A 246 12.54 -10.47 12.99
CA THR A 246 13.28 -10.95 14.15
C THR A 246 12.57 -10.46 15.40
N ILE A 247 12.29 -11.35 16.36
CA ILE A 247 11.62 -11.01 17.60
C ILE A 247 12.52 -11.42 18.76
N ASP A 248 12.93 -10.44 19.58
CA ASP A 248 13.90 -10.61 20.70
C ASP A 248 15.15 -11.39 20.26
N GLY A 249 15.67 -11.10 19.07
CA GLY A 249 16.86 -11.74 18.49
C GLY A 249 16.62 -13.11 17.86
N VAL A 250 15.38 -13.62 17.85
CA VAL A 250 15.03 -14.87 17.17
C VAL A 250 14.49 -14.55 15.78
N GLU A 251 15.20 -14.98 14.74
CA GLU A 251 14.84 -14.81 13.35
C GLU A 251 13.70 -15.76 12.95
N GLY A 252 12.65 -15.20 12.31
CA GLY A 252 11.50 -15.96 11.78
C GLY A 252 11.80 -16.59 10.41
N ASN A 253 11.03 -17.58 10.02
CA ASN A 253 11.08 -18.14 8.66
C ASN A 253 9.95 -17.56 7.79
N ASP A 254 9.76 -16.26 7.87
CA ASP A 254 8.64 -15.49 7.29
C ASP A 254 9.08 -14.55 6.14
N LEU A 255 10.18 -14.91 5.45
CA LEU A 255 10.62 -14.19 4.24
C LEU A 255 9.46 -14.10 3.25
N GLN A 256 9.10 -12.88 2.86
CA GLN A 256 8.11 -12.62 1.83
C GLN A 256 8.74 -12.77 0.44
N GLN A 257 7.99 -13.41 -0.46
CA GLN A 257 8.33 -13.53 -1.87
C GLN A 257 7.01 -13.69 -2.63
N ASN A 258 6.38 -12.56 -2.95
CA ASN A 258 5.00 -12.54 -3.35
C ASN A 258 4.82 -11.73 -4.64
N SER A 259 3.83 -12.12 -5.44
CA SER A 259 3.42 -11.41 -6.64
C SER A 259 1.91 -11.23 -6.68
N ARG A 260 1.47 -10.13 -7.28
CA ARG A 260 0.06 -9.79 -7.44
C ARG A 260 -0.20 -9.22 -8.83
N ILE A 261 -1.42 -9.38 -9.30
CA ILE A 261 -1.92 -8.73 -10.50
C ILE A 261 -3.17 -7.93 -10.16
N GLY A 262 -3.47 -6.92 -10.97
CA GLY A 262 -4.66 -6.10 -10.80
C GLY A 262 -5.12 -5.46 -12.08
N ALA A 263 -6.26 -4.82 -11.99
CA ALA A 263 -6.82 -3.98 -13.05
C ALA A 263 -7.48 -2.76 -12.44
N THR A 264 -7.32 -1.64 -13.10
CA THR A 264 -7.86 -0.34 -12.69
C THR A 264 -8.65 0.29 -13.83
N VAL A 265 -9.77 0.92 -13.50
CA VAL A 265 -10.55 1.77 -14.41
C VAL A 265 -10.79 3.11 -13.71
N ALA A 266 -10.52 4.22 -14.41
CA ALA A 266 -10.85 5.56 -13.92
C ALA A 266 -11.76 6.30 -14.89
N LEU A 267 -12.82 6.84 -14.33
CA LEU A 267 -13.93 7.46 -15.04
C LEU A 267 -14.00 8.95 -14.63
N PRO A 268 -13.70 9.91 -15.51
CA PRO A 268 -14.02 11.31 -15.24
C PRO A 268 -15.56 11.47 -15.28
N VAL A 269 -16.12 12.05 -14.22
CA VAL A 269 -17.55 12.37 -14.13
C VAL A 269 -17.78 13.77 -14.69
N ASP A 270 -16.96 14.72 -14.27
CA ASP A 270 -16.93 16.10 -14.75
C ASP A 270 -15.51 16.73 -14.60
N ARG A 271 -15.41 18.07 -14.70
CA ARG A 271 -14.12 18.79 -14.56
C ARG A 271 -13.46 18.57 -13.21
N HIS A 272 -14.24 18.36 -12.16
CA HIS A 272 -13.79 18.29 -10.78
C HIS A 272 -13.83 16.89 -10.19
N HIS A 273 -14.69 16.03 -10.68
CA HIS A 273 -14.96 14.72 -10.10
C HIS A 273 -14.51 13.57 -10.99
N SER A 274 -13.91 12.56 -10.40
CA SER A 274 -13.64 11.27 -11.05
C SER A 274 -13.85 10.12 -10.07
N VAL A 275 -14.12 8.94 -10.63
CA VAL A 275 -14.27 7.68 -9.88
C VAL A 275 -13.26 6.69 -10.42
N LYS A 276 -12.55 6.01 -9.51
CA LYS A 276 -11.62 4.92 -9.81
C LYS A 276 -12.16 3.63 -9.20
N LEU A 277 -12.23 2.58 -10.00
CA LEU A 277 -12.52 1.22 -9.57
C LEU A 277 -11.27 0.38 -9.79
N TYR A 278 -10.97 -0.52 -8.86
CA TYR A 278 -9.84 -1.41 -9.00
C TYR A 278 -10.10 -2.77 -8.36
N VAL A 279 -9.46 -3.77 -8.93
CA VAL A 279 -9.43 -5.14 -8.40
C VAL A 279 -7.99 -5.64 -8.39
N SER A 280 -7.65 -6.50 -7.45
CA SER A 280 -6.36 -7.18 -7.44
C SER A 280 -6.46 -8.56 -6.79
N SER A 281 -5.53 -9.44 -7.16
CA SER A 281 -5.43 -10.80 -6.62
C SER A 281 -3.97 -11.20 -6.44
N GLY A 282 -3.68 -11.98 -5.42
CA GLY A 282 -2.41 -12.68 -5.30
C GLY A 282 -2.21 -13.70 -6.43
N VAL A 283 -1.00 -13.82 -6.94
CA VAL A 283 -0.63 -14.82 -7.94
C VAL A 283 0.28 -15.88 -7.32
N SER A 284 1.19 -15.46 -6.47
CA SER A 284 2.08 -16.32 -5.73
C SER A 284 2.39 -15.69 -4.38
N THR A 285 2.22 -16.45 -3.31
CA THR A 285 2.47 -15.99 -1.95
C THR A 285 3.26 -17.06 -1.19
N ARG A 286 4.50 -16.70 -0.78
CA ARG A 286 5.30 -17.57 0.08
C ARG A 286 4.91 -17.40 1.54
N THR A 287 4.84 -16.15 2.01
CA THR A 287 4.45 -15.78 3.37
C THR A 287 3.73 -14.44 3.33
N GLY A 288 2.71 -14.27 4.17
CA GLY A 288 1.87 -13.06 4.21
C GLY A 288 0.50 -13.28 3.57
N SER A 289 -0.13 -12.23 3.12
CA SER A 289 -1.51 -12.26 2.65
C SER A 289 -1.63 -12.65 1.18
N ASP A 290 -2.53 -13.57 0.89
CA ASP A 290 -3.01 -13.90 -0.47
C ASP A 290 -4.43 -13.36 -0.63
N PHE A 291 -4.55 -12.04 -0.76
CA PHE A 291 -5.85 -11.36 -0.78
C PHE A 291 -6.35 -11.07 -2.18
N ASN A 292 -7.66 -11.29 -2.37
CA ASN A 292 -8.45 -10.66 -3.41
C ASN A 292 -8.97 -9.33 -2.88
N THR A 293 -8.83 -8.28 -3.66
CA THR A 293 -9.25 -6.93 -3.28
C THR A 293 -10.13 -6.34 -4.36
N ILE A 294 -11.21 -5.70 -3.95
CA ILE A 294 -12.01 -4.81 -4.78
C ILE A 294 -12.13 -3.45 -4.09
N GLY A 295 -11.97 -2.39 -4.84
CA GLY A 295 -12.06 -1.05 -4.27
C GLY A 295 -12.64 -0.01 -5.21
N ILE A 296 -13.15 1.04 -4.59
CA ILE A 296 -13.67 2.24 -5.24
C ILE A 296 -13.03 3.47 -4.60
N ALA A 297 -12.69 4.46 -5.38
CA ALA A 297 -12.25 5.75 -4.89
C ALA A 297 -12.92 6.88 -5.68
N TRP A 298 -13.53 7.81 -4.99
CA TRP A 298 -13.99 9.07 -5.53
C TRP A 298 -12.90 10.12 -5.30
N GLN A 299 -12.68 10.97 -6.30
CA GLN A 299 -11.71 12.04 -6.26
C GLN A 299 -12.39 13.35 -6.64
N TYR A 300 -12.16 14.39 -5.83
CA TYR A 300 -12.51 15.78 -6.10
C TYR A 300 -11.25 16.61 -6.29
N ARG A 301 -11.19 17.43 -7.36
CA ARG A 301 -10.04 18.30 -7.63
C ARG A 301 -10.45 19.76 -7.78
N TRP A 302 -9.58 20.65 -7.27
CA TRP A 302 -9.78 22.09 -7.33
C TRP A 302 -8.45 22.85 -7.32
N GLY A 303 -8.47 24.16 -7.60
CA GLY A 303 -7.28 24.99 -7.67
C GLY A 303 -6.53 24.87 -8.99
N GLY A 304 -5.32 25.43 -9.08
CA GLY A 304 -4.49 25.39 -10.28
C GLY A 304 -5.09 26.02 -11.53
N GLY A 305 -6.20 26.77 -11.40
CA GLY A 305 -6.92 27.37 -12.53
C GLY A 305 -8.03 26.50 -13.14
N LEU A 306 -8.46 25.44 -12.44
CA LEU A 306 -9.57 24.55 -12.84
C LEU A 306 -10.92 25.29 -12.85
#